data_c7e51b1dda4606f6baf821cd3416ce76
#
_entry.id   c7e51b1dda4606f6baf821cd3416ce76
#
_cell.length_a   1.000
_cell.length_b   1.000
_cell.length_c   1.000
_cell.angle_alpha   90.00
_cell.angle_beta   90.00
_cell.angle_gamma   90.00
#
_symmetry.space_group_name_H-M   'P 1'
#
loop_
_entity.id
_entity.type
_entity.pdbx_description
1 polymer ?
#
loop_
_entity_poly.entity_id
_entity_poly.type
_entity_poly.pdbx_seq_one_letter_code
_entity_poly.pdbx_strand_id
1 'polypeptide(L)'
;GYTFGNGDITGLRQHIGIVSSFITERLPQHMTAEKIVLTGKYKSSILYKAYGDKELQEAKDMLTSLGAGDLIGRKYRGLSQGEKQICLIARSLMEDPDIIILDEATVGLDLFAREKLLRQIDRITSLPHAPLVLYVTHPAEEITEKMDHILLLRQGKIVAQGPKNDIITPEVLADFYQNPVQIIPIDDHRFYINPLL
;
A
#
# COMPACT_ATOMS: atom_id res chain seq x y z
N GLY A 1 -21.58 9.76 -6.04
CA GLY A 1 -20.41 10.33 -5.37
C GLY A 1 -20.74 10.68 -3.93
N TYR A 2 -19.76 10.46 -3.04
CA TYR A 2 -19.89 10.80 -1.61
C TYR A 2 -19.27 12.18 -1.38
N THR A 3 -19.93 13.04 -0.60
CA THR A 3 -19.39 14.35 -0.23
C THR A 3 -19.17 14.37 1.29
N PHE A 4 -17.99 14.80 1.73
CA PHE A 4 -17.65 14.92 3.16
C PHE A 4 -18.68 15.83 3.86
N GLY A 5 -19.27 15.34 4.96
CA GLY A 5 -20.25 16.08 5.77
C GLY A 5 -21.73 15.81 5.42
N ASN A 6 -22.05 15.21 4.27
CA ASN A 6 -23.44 14.95 3.83
C ASN A 6 -23.63 13.57 3.19
N GLY A 7 -22.96 12.54 3.69
CA GLY A 7 -23.06 11.20 3.10
C GLY A 7 -22.97 10.08 4.14
N ASP A 8 -23.36 8.86 3.72
CA ASP A 8 -23.17 7.66 4.51
C ASP A 8 -21.66 7.32 4.58
N ILE A 9 -21.00 7.78 5.65
CA ILE A 9 -19.59 7.50 5.94
C ILE A 9 -19.37 5.98 6.13
N THR A 10 -20.37 5.26 6.60
CA THR A 10 -20.31 3.80 6.80
C THR A 10 -20.24 3.09 5.46
N GLY A 11 -21.06 3.51 4.50
CA GLY A 11 -21.03 3.01 3.13
C GLY A 11 -19.70 3.32 2.43
N LEU A 12 -19.20 4.57 2.56
CA LEU A 12 -17.91 4.97 1.98
C LEU A 12 -16.75 4.11 2.49
N ARG A 13 -16.72 3.79 3.79
CA ARG A 13 -15.69 2.94 4.41
C ARG A 13 -15.66 1.53 3.85
N GLN A 14 -16.75 1.06 3.23
CA GLN A 14 -16.78 -0.26 2.60
C GLN A 14 -16.01 -0.31 1.29
N HIS A 15 -15.79 0.85 0.66
CA HIS A 15 -15.12 1.00 -0.62
C HIS A 15 -13.63 1.40 -0.50
N ILE A 16 -13.16 1.70 0.73
CA ILE A 16 -11.80 2.17 0.96
C ILE A 16 -11.07 1.22 1.90
N GLY A 17 -10.00 0.60 1.40
CA GLY A 17 -9.03 -0.13 2.20
C GLY A 17 -7.93 0.83 2.70
N ILE A 18 -7.54 0.73 3.96
CA ILE A 18 -6.45 1.53 4.53
C ILE A 18 -5.46 0.58 5.20
N VAL A 19 -4.20 0.72 4.83
CA VAL A 19 -3.09 0.00 5.43
C VAL A 19 -2.13 1.02 6.04
N SER A 20 -2.00 0.99 7.35
CA SER A 20 -1.06 1.81 8.11
C SER A 20 -0.42 0.99 9.22
N SER A 21 0.72 1.42 9.72
CA SER A 21 1.47 0.74 10.79
C SER A 21 0.68 0.53 12.08
N PHE A 22 -0.34 1.36 12.34
CA PHE A 22 -1.19 1.27 13.55
C PHE A 22 -2.08 0.02 13.62
N ILE A 23 -2.32 -0.68 12.51
CA ILE A 23 -3.23 -1.83 12.46
C ILE A 23 -2.53 -3.12 12.92
N THR A 24 -1.21 -3.20 12.81
CA THR A 24 -0.41 -4.41 13.06
C THR A 24 -0.54 -4.98 14.47
N GLU A 25 -0.66 -4.12 15.48
CA GLU A 25 -0.65 -4.54 16.90
C GLU A 25 -1.95 -5.21 17.37
N ARG A 26 -3.05 -5.04 16.62
CA ARG A 26 -4.38 -5.53 16.99
C ARG A 26 -4.71 -6.92 16.45
N LEU A 27 -3.83 -7.50 15.62
CA LEU A 27 -4.08 -8.79 14.99
C LEU A 27 -3.61 -9.97 15.85
N PRO A 28 -4.33 -11.12 15.82
CA PRO A 28 -3.99 -12.30 16.59
C PRO A 28 -2.64 -12.90 16.16
N GLN A 29 -1.63 -12.76 16.99
CA GLN A 29 -0.24 -13.12 16.70
C GLN A 29 -0.01 -14.63 16.48
N HIS A 30 -0.92 -15.49 16.97
CA HIS A 30 -0.83 -16.95 16.89
C HIS A 30 -1.43 -17.52 15.58
N MET A 31 -2.21 -16.71 14.85
CA MET A 31 -2.83 -17.12 13.58
C MET A 31 -1.80 -17.20 12.45
N THR A 32 -2.08 -18.04 11.45
CA THR A 32 -1.26 -18.12 10.23
C THR A 32 -1.58 -16.96 9.28
N ALA A 33 -0.65 -16.66 8.37
CA ALA A 33 -0.76 -15.52 7.45
C ALA A 33 -2.07 -15.53 6.65
N GLU A 34 -2.45 -16.68 6.07
CA GLU A 34 -3.68 -16.82 5.31
C GLU A 34 -4.94 -16.60 6.16
N LYS A 35 -4.89 -16.96 7.45
CA LYS A 35 -6.01 -16.70 8.37
C LYS A 35 -6.11 -15.23 8.74
N ILE A 36 -4.97 -14.53 8.88
CA ILE A 36 -4.94 -13.07 9.05
C ILE A 36 -5.57 -12.41 7.82
N VAL A 37 -5.16 -12.81 6.61
CA VAL A 37 -5.70 -12.29 5.35
C VAL A 37 -7.21 -12.53 5.27
N LEU A 38 -7.67 -13.73 5.61
CA LEU A 38 -9.10 -14.08 5.62
C LEU A 38 -9.94 -13.18 6.54
N THR A 39 -9.37 -12.66 7.65
CA THR A 39 -10.10 -11.74 8.54
C THR A 39 -10.59 -10.47 7.81
N GLY A 40 -9.94 -10.07 6.73
CA GLY A 40 -10.35 -8.95 5.89
C GLY A 40 -11.75 -9.14 5.32
N LYS A 41 -12.05 -10.31 4.77
CA LYS A 41 -13.37 -10.64 4.21
C LYS A 41 -14.53 -10.41 5.19
N TYR A 42 -14.26 -10.51 6.48
CA TYR A 42 -15.25 -10.31 7.54
C TYR A 42 -15.15 -8.94 8.24
N LYS A 43 -14.25 -8.06 7.77
CA LYS A 43 -13.99 -6.73 8.36
C LYS A 43 -13.77 -6.77 9.87
N SER A 44 -13.11 -7.84 10.33
CA SER A 44 -12.87 -8.12 11.75
C SER A 44 -11.40 -8.41 12.02
N SER A 45 -10.93 -8.15 13.24
CA SER A 45 -9.59 -8.56 13.67
C SER A 45 -9.53 -10.04 14.09
N ILE A 46 -10.69 -10.67 14.29
CA ILE A 46 -10.83 -12.03 14.81
C ILE A 46 -11.81 -12.79 13.94
N LEU A 47 -11.55 -14.07 13.67
CA LEU A 47 -12.45 -14.96 12.98
C LEU A 47 -13.53 -15.45 13.96
N TYR A 48 -14.68 -14.75 13.99
CA TYR A 48 -15.85 -15.15 14.81
C TYR A 48 -16.77 -16.11 14.07
N LYS A 49 -16.70 -16.17 12.72
CA LYS A 49 -17.53 -17.04 11.91
C LYS A 49 -16.74 -18.28 11.51
N ALA A 50 -17.45 -19.42 11.44
CA ALA A 50 -16.91 -20.58 10.77
C ALA A 50 -16.66 -20.22 9.29
N TYR A 51 -15.51 -20.56 8.78
CA TYR A 51 -15.11 -20.39 7.39
C TYR A 51 -14.88 -21.77 6.76
N GLY A 52 -15.17 -21.88 5.46
CA GLY A 52 -14.95 -23.09 4.69
C GLY A 52 -13.60 -23.11 4.00
N ASP A 53 -13.27 -24.26 3.41
CA ASP A 53 -12.03 -24.46 2.64
C ASP A 53 -11.93 -23.48 1.46
N LYS A 54 -13.06 -23.14 0.83
CA LYS A 54 -13.11 -22.18 -0.28
C LYS A 54 -12.60 -20.79 0.13
N GLU A 55 -13.08 -20.29 1.24
CA GLU A 55 -12.71 -18.94 1.72
C GLU A 55 -11.25 -18.90 2.17
N LEU A 56 -10.76 -19.98 2.78
CA LEU A 56 -9.35 -20.10 3.12
C LEU A 56 -8.46 -20.17 1.86
N GLN A 57 -8.95 -20.84 0.80
CA GLN A 57 -8.24 -20.89 -0.48
C GLN A 57 -8.19 -19.51 -1.14
N GLU A 58 -9.26 -18.74 -1.13
CA GLU A 58 -9.28 -17.35 -1.62
C GLU A 58 -8.21 -16.49 -0.94
N ALA A 59 -8.03 -16.63 0.38
CA ALA A 59 -6.99 -15.92 1.12
C ALA A 59 -5.56 -16.36 0.74
N LYS A 60 -5.35 -17.66 0.47
CA LYS A 60 -4.08 -18.19 -0.03
C LYS A 60 -3.78 -17.69 -1.46
N ASP A 61 -4.79 -17.66 -2.32
CA ASP A 61 -4.68 -17.18 -3.69
C ASP A 61 -4.34 -15.68 -3.71
N MET A 62 -4.91 -14.89 -2.81
CA MET A 62 -4.55 -13.48 -2.63
C MET A 62 -3.09 -13.31 -2.24
N LEU A 63 -2.57 -14.05 -1.26
CA LEU A 63 -1.14 -14.02 -0.91
C LEU A 63 -0.26 -14.41 -2.10
N THR A 64 -0.66 -15.45 -2.83
CA THR A 64 0.10 -15.94 -4.00
C THR A 64 0.15 -14.91 -5.13
N SER A 65 -0.99 -14.26 -5.43
CA SER A 65 -1.07 -13.23 -6.48
C SER A 65 -0.16 -12.03 -6.18
N LEU A 66 0.01 -11.69 -4.89
CA LEU A 66 0.94 -10.65 -4.45
C LEU A 66 2.39 -11.14 -4.33
N GLY A 67 2.70 -12.39 -4.68
CA GLY A 67 4.04 -12.97 -4.58
C GLY A 67 4.49 -13.20 -3.13
N ALA A 68 3.55 -13.52 -2.25
CA ALA A 68 3.75 -13.81 -0.84
C ALA A 68 3.25 -15.22 -0.45
N GLY A 69 3.18 -16.14 -1.41
CA GLY A 69 2.72 -17.52 -1.19
C GLY A 69 3.60 -18.31 -0.21
N ASP A 70 4.87 -17.92 -0.07
CA ASP A 70 5.82 -18.47 0.91
C ASP A 70 5.43 -18.18 2.38
N LEU A 71 4.47 -17.29 2.61
CA LEU A 71 3.96 -16.99 3.94
C LEU A 71 2.84 -17.92 4.40
N ILE A 72 2.23 -18.67 3.48
CA ILE A 72 1.13 -19.60 3.79
C ILE A 72 1.58 -20.63 4.83
N GLY A 73 0.78 -20.81 5.89
CA GLY A 73 1.07 -21.69 7.02
C GLY A 73 2.00 -21.11 8.07
N ARG A 74 2.70 -19.99 7.81
CA ARG A 74 3.57 -19.33 8.80
C ARG A 74 2.75 -18.50 9.79
N LYS A 75 3.11 -18.56 11.07
CA LYS A 75 2.45 -17.78 12.13
C LYS A 75 2.83 -16.30 12.01
N TYR A 76 1.83 -15.42 12.15
CA TYR A 76 1.99 -13.97 12.00
C TYR A 76 3.07 -13.38 12.92
N ARG A 77 3.19 -13.87 14.18
CA ARG A 77 4.25 -13.45 15.12
C ARG A 77 5.67 -13.70 14.62
N GLY A 78 5.86 -14.69 13.74
CA GLY A 78 7.17 -15.07 13.21
C GLY A 78 7.51 -14.40 11.87
N LEU A 79 6.64 -13.52 11.37
CA LEU A 79 6.87 -12.78 10.14
C LEU A 79 7.73 -11.55 10.40
N SER A 80 8.61 -11.22 9.46
CA SER A 80 9.32 -9.94 9.44
C SER A 80 8.34 -8.78 9.26
N GLN A 81 8.81 -7.54 9.47
CA GLN A 81 7.98 -6.35 9.31
C GLN A 81 7.42 -6.23 7.88
N GLY A 82 8.24 -6.45 6.84
CA GLY A 82 7.77 -6.41 5.45
C GLY A 82 6.78 -7.55 5.13
N GLU A 83 7.00 -8.76 5.67
CA GLU A 83 6.05 -9.87 5.54
C GLU A 83 4.71 -9.60 6.24
N LYS A 84 4.74 -8.92 7.38
CA LYS A 84 3.51 -8.45 8.05
C LYS A 84 2.79 -7.41 7.21
N GLN A 85 3.54 -6.48 6.62
CA GLN A 85 2.97 -5.43 5.80
C GLN A 85 2.24 -5.98 4.57
N ILE A 86 2.83 -6.95 3.84
CA ILE A 86 2.14 -7.56 2.71
C ILE A 86 0.92 -8.38 3.15
N CYS A 87 0.93 -9.00 4.33
CA CYS A 87 -0.27 -9.64 4.89
C CYS A 87 -1.39 -8.63 5.16
N LEU A 88 -1.08 -7.41 5.62
CA LEU A 88 -2.08 -6.35 5.83
C LEU A 88 -2.65 -5.84 4.52
N ILE A 89 -1.80 -5.68 3.50
CA ILE A 89 -2.24 -5.31 2.15
C ILE A 89 -3.17 -6.38 1.59
N ALA A 90 -2.76 -7.66 1.62
CA ALA A 90 -3.58 -8.79 1.19
C ALA A 90 -4.91 -8.85 1.95
N ARG A 91 -4.88 -8.61 3.26
CA ARG A 91 -6.06 -8.56 4.11
C ARG A 91 -7.02 -7.44 3.67
N SER A 92 -6.50 -6.25 3.40
CA SER A 92 -7.30 -5.11 2.95
C SER A 92 -7.93 -5.38 1.58
N LEU A 93 -7.23 -6.07 0.68
CA LEU A 93 -7.74 -6.44 -0.65
C LEU A 93 -8.85 -7.50 -0.59
N MET A 94 -8.89 -8.35 0.47
CA MET A 94 -9.99 -9.30 0.68
C MET A 94 -11.34 -8.60 0.96
N GLU A 95 -11.34 -7.31 1.27
CA GLU A 95 -12.55 -6.49 1.43
C GLU A 95 -13.14 -6.03 0.09
N ASP A 96 -12.46 -6.33 -1.03
CA ASP A 96 -12.79 -5.90 -2.39
C ASP A 96 -13.02 -4.36 -2.49
N PRO A 97 -12.01 -3.56 -2.08
CA PRO A 97 -12.15 -2.11 -2.06
C PRO A 97 -12.02 -1.51 -3.46
N ASP A 98 -12.70 -0.38 -3.72
CA ASP A 98 -12.49 0.42 -4.95
C ASP A 98 -11.17 1.22 -4.88
N ILE A 99 -10.73 1.58 -3.67
CA ILE A 99 -9.51 2.34 -3.41
C ILE A 99 -8.76 1.70 -2.25
N ILE A 100 -7.44 1.53 -2.39
CA ILE A 100 -6.56 1.16 -1.29
C ILE A 100 -5.56 2.28 -1.01
N ILE A 101 -5.49 2.70 0.25
CA ILE A 101 -4.54 3.71 0.73
C ILE A 101 -3.43 2.99 1.49
N LEU A 102 -2.21 3.14 1.00
CA LEU A 102 -1.00 2.60 1.60
C LEU A 102 -0.20 3.78 2.18
N ASP A 103 -0.32 3.98 3.50
CA ASP A 103 0.27 5.11 4.19
C ASP A 103 1.60 4.71 4.82
N GLU A 104 2.71 5.21 4.24
CA GLU A 104 4.09 4.93 4.67
C GLU A 104 4.37 3.43 4.85
N ALA A 105 3.93 2.62 3.89
CA ALA A 105 3.95 1.16 4.00
C ALA A 105 5.35 0.54 4.15
N THR A 106 6.39 1.26 3.76
CA THR A 106 7.80 0.82 3.75
C THR A 106 8.62 1.33 4.94
N VAL A 107 8.05 2.18 5.79
CA VAL A 107 8.76 2.75 6.95
C VAL A 107 9.27 1.64 7.87
N GLY A 108 10.55 1.74 8.25
CA GLY A 108 11.22 0.79 9.14
C GLY A 108 11.68 -0.51 8.46
N LEU A 109 11.55 -0.62 7.15
CA LEU A 109 12.07 -1.75 6.37
C LEU A 109 13.54 -1.52 5.97
N ASP A 110 14.32 -2.60 5.96
CA ASP A 110 15.63 -2.57 5.30
C ASP A 110 15.49 -2.45 3.78
N LEU A 111 16.61 -2.21 3.10
CA LEU A 111 16.66 -1.97 1.65
C LEU A 111 15.98 -3.09 0.85
N PHE A 112 16.28 -4.36 1.14
CA PHE A 112 15.77 -5.49 0.35
C PHE A 112 14.28 -5.76 0.66
N ALA A 113 13.87 -5.62 1.93
CA ALA A 113 12.47 -5.77 2.32
C ALA A 113 11.61 -4.67 1.69
N ARG A 114 12.10 -3.42 1.62
CA ARG A 114 11.46 -2.31 0.93
C ARG A 114 11.25 -2.62 -0.56
N GLU A 115 12.32 -2.99 -1.26
CA GLU A 115 12.26 -3.31 -2.67
C GLU A 115 11.31 -4.50 -2.98
N LYS A 116 11.35 -5.54 -2.13
CA LYS A 116 10.42 -6.67 -2.24
C LYS A 116 8.98 -6.20 -2.10
N LEU A 117 8.68 -5.35 -1.09
CA LEU A 117 7.33 -4.84 -0.84
C LEU A 117 6.83 -3.96 -1.99
N LEU A 118 7.65 -3.06 -2.53
CA LEU A 118 7.29 -2.22 -3.67
C LEU A 118 6.89 -3.07 -4.89
N ARG A 119 7.67 -4.12 -5.22
CA ARG A 119 7.32 -5.06 -6.29
C ARG A 119 6.02 -5.81 -6.02
N GLN A 120 5.71 -6.09 -4.77
CA GLN A 120 4.45 -6.73 -4.37
C GLN A 120 3.27 -5.77 -4.49
N ILE A 121 3.47 -4.48 -4.16
CA ILE A 121 2.47 -3.42 -4.36
C ILE A 121 2.16 -3.26 -5.85
N ASP A 122 3.18 -3.26 -6.71
CA ASP A 122 2.99 -3.16 -8.17
C ASP A 122 2.12 -4.30 -8.73
N ARG A 123 2.13 -5.50 -8.11
CA ARG A 123 1.27 -6.62 -8.52
C ARG A 123 -0.21 -6.37 -8.27
N ILE A 124 -0.57 -5.43 -7.40
CA ILE A 124 -1.98 -5.06 -7.15
C ILE A 124 -2.63 -4.60 -8.45
N THR A 125 -1.91 -3.86 -9.30
CA THR A 125 -2.42 -3.38 -10.59
C THR A 125 -2.74 -4.49 -11.60
N SER A 126 -2.26 -5.70 -11.34
CA SER A 126 -2.47 -6.89 -12.18
C SER A 126 -3.58 -7.81 -11.66
N LEU A 127 -4.25 -7.44 -10.57
CA LEU A 127 -5.39 -8.20 -10.04
C LEU A 127 -6.61 -8.04 -10.97
N PRO A 128 -7.50 -9.07 -11.07
CA PRO A 128 -8.70 -9.01 -11.91
C PRO A 128 -9.62 -7.83 -11.59
N HIS A 129 -9.72 -7.44 -10.31
CA HIS A 129 -10.45 -6.27 -9.79
C HIS A 129 -9.48 -5.38 -9.03
N ALA A 130 -8.51 -4.82 -9.79
CA ALA A 130 -7.50 -3.95 -9.18
C ALA A 130 -8.13 -2.65 -8.65
N PRO A 131 -7.99 -2.34 -7.36
CA PRO A 131 -8.41 -1.05 -6.82
C PRO A 131 -7.52 0.08 -7.33
N LEU A 132 -7.99 1.32 -7.24
CA LEU A 132 -7.10 2.48 -7.32
C LEU A 132 -6.14 2.44 -6.11
N VAL A 133 -4.84 2.44 -6.38
CA VAL A 133 -3.81 2.47 -5.32
C VAL A 133 -3.40 3.91 -5.05
N LEU A 134 -3.61 4.38 -3.83
CA LEU A 134 -3.06 5.64 -3.33
C LEU A 134 -1.89 5.33 -2.41
N TYR A 135 -0.67 5.53 -2.91
CA TYR A 135 0.56 5.29 -2.17
C TYR A 135 1.12 6.59 -1.60
N VAL A 136 1.18 6.70 -0.28
CA VAL A 136 1.73 7.87 0.43
C VAL A 136 3.14 7.53 0.90
N THR A 137 4.10 8.33 0.48
CA THR A 137 5.52 8.15 0.82
C THR A 137 6.27 9.47 0.88
N HIS A 138 7.38 9.49 1.59
CA HIS A 138 8.32 10.60 1.59
C HIS A 138 9.50 10.38 0.62
N PRO A 139 10.12 9.17 0.53
CA PRO A 139 11.24 8.93 -0.38
C PRO A 139 10.79 8.84 -1.84
N ALA A 140 11.34 9.70 -2.71
CA ALA A 140 10.99 9.73 -4.13
C ALA A 140 11.44 8.46 -4.89
N GLU A 141 12.48 7.78 -4.41
CA GLU A 141 12.97 6.52 -4.95
C GLU A 141 11.97 5.35 -4.79
N GLU A 142 10.90 5.52 -4.03
CA GLU A 142 9.81 4.55 -3.91
C GLU A 142 8.75 4.69 -5.02
N ILE A 143 8.82 5.75 -5.82
CA ILE A 143 7.92 5.94 -6.96
C ILE A 143 8.31 4.94 -8.06
N THR A 144 7.50 3.90 -8.21
CA THR A 144 7.74 2.83 -9.19
C THR A 144 7.23 3.20 -10.59
N GLU A 145 7.48 2.32 -11.58
CA GLU A 145 6.95 2.46 -12.93
C GLU A 145 5.41 2.51 -12.95
N LYS A 146 4.76 1.73 -12.07
CA LYS A 146 3.30 1.59 -12.02
C LYS A 146 2.57 2.78 -11.40
N MET A 147 3.32 3.69 -10.76
CA MET A 147 2.77 4.93 -10.19
C MET A 147 2.83 6.02 -11.27
N ASP A 148 1.72 6.24 -11.97
CA ASP A 148 1.63 7.09 -13.15
C ASP A 148 1.19 8.54 -12.85
N HIS A 149 0.59 8.78 -11.68
CA HIS A 149 0.15 10.10 -11.23
C HIS A 149 0.78 10.47 -9.90
N ILE A 150 1.15 11.74 -9.76
CA ILE A 150 1.77 12.29 -8.56
C ILE A 150 0.90 13.43 -8.02
N LEU A 151 0.79 13.48 -6.69
CA LEU A 151 0.22 14.59 -5.96
C LEU A 151 1.23 15.04 -4.91
N LEU A 152 1.67 16.30 -5.00
CA LEU A 152 2.59 16.91 -4.04
C LEU A 152 1.81 17.73 -3.01
N LEU A 153 1.93 17.34 -1.74
CA LEU A 153 1.23 17.95 -0.63
C LEU A 153 2.21 18.67 0.30
N ARG A 154 2.02 19.96 0.51
CA ARG A 154 2.83 20.76 1.46
C ARG A 154 1.92 21.62 2.32
N GLN A 155 2.09 21.56 3.66
CA GLN A 155 1.32 22.33 4.64
C GLN A 155 -0.20 22.21 4.45
N GLY A 156 -0.69 20.99 4.14
CA GLY A 156 -2.11 20.72 3.94
C GLY A 156 -2.70 21.24 2.62
N LYS A 157 -1.86 21.71 1.69
CA LYS A 157 -2.27 22.20 0.37
C LYS A 157 -1.63 21.39 -0.75
N ILE A 158 -2.40 21.16 -1.81
CA ILE A 158 -1.87 20.58 -3.04
C ILE A 158 -1.02 21.65 -3.74
N VAL A 159 0.27 21.37 -3.91
CA VAL A 159 1.22 22.24 -4.63
C VAL A 159 1.18 21.93 -6.12
N ALA A 160 1.21 20.65 -6.47
CA ALA A 160 1.10 20.19 -7.86
C ALA A 160 0.45 18.80 -7.88
N GLN A 161 -0.22 18.47 -9.00
CA GLN A 161 -0.77 17.14 -9.25
C GLN A 161 -0.88 16.90 -10.76
N GLY A 162 -0.67 15.66 -11.18
CA GLY A 162 -0.79 15.28 -12.59
C GLY A 162 0.02 14.03 -12.93
N PRO A 163 0.19 13.75 -14.22
CA PRO A 163 1.04 12.68 -14.71
C PRO A 163 2.47 12.80 -14.16
N LYS A 164 3.08 11.65 -13.82
CA LYS A 164 4.41 11.61 -13.21
C LYS A 164 5.44 12.46 -13.96
N ASN A 165 5.47 12.35 -15.29
CA ASN A 165 6.45 13.05 -16.11
C ASN A 165 6.30 14.59 -16.09
N ASP A 166 5.09 15.09 -15.84
CA ASP A 166 4.82 16.53 -15.77
C ASP A 166 5.15 17.10 -14.38
N ILE A 167 5.10 16.28 -13.36
CA ILE A 167 5.32 16.69 -11.96
C ILE A 167 6.78 16.50 -11.54
N ILE A 168 7.43 15.43 -11.99
CA ILE A 168 8.82 15.14 -11.63
C ILE A 168 9.77 15.92 -12.55
N THR A 169 9.77 17.24 -12.37
CA THR A 169 10.70 18.16 -13.05
C THR A 169 11.46 18.98 -12.02
N PRO A 170 12.70 19.46 -12.35
CA PRO A 170 13.47 20.27 -11.42
C PRO A 170 12.71 21.52 -10.94
N GLU A 171 11.96 22.15 -11.83
CA GLU A 171 11.21 23.39 -11.56
C GLU A 171 10.07 23.14 -10.55
N VAL A 172 9.24 22.13 -10.80
CA VAL A 172 8.11 21.78 -9.91
C VAL A 172 8.61 21.31 -8.55
N LEU A 173 9.66 20.48 -8.53
CA LEU A 173 10.23 19.99 -7.29
C LEU A 173 10.96 21.09 -6.50
N ALA A 174 11.65 22.02 -7.17
CA ALA A 174 12.27 23.17 -6.49
C ALA A 174 11.21 24.07 -5.83
N ASP A 175 10.07 24.30 -6.47
CA ASP A 175 8.94 25.01 -5.84
C ASP A 175 8.36 24.20 -4.68
N PHE A 176 8.17 22.89 -4.83
CA PHE A 176 7.66 22.03 -3.76
C PHE A 176 8.58 22.03 -2.53
N TYR A 177 9.89 21.86 -2.70
CA TYR A 177 10.85 21.82 -1.61
C TYR A 177 11.30 23.22 -1.14
N GLN A 178 10.97 24.29 -1.87
CA GLN A 178 11.42 25.67 -1.64
C GLN A 178 12.95 25.80 -1.66
N ASN A 179 13.62 24.90 -2.35
CA ASN A 179 15.07 24.83 -2.50
C ASN A 179 15.39 24.17 -3.86
N PRO A 180 16.49 24.54 -4.50
CA PRO A 180 16.89 23.91 -5.74
C PRO A 180 17.24 22.43 -5.52
N VAL A 181 16.82 21.60 -6.46
CA VAL A 181 17.06 20.15 -6.43
C VAL A 181 17.54 19.65 -7.79
N GLN A 182 18.24 18.53 -7.75
CA GLN A 182 18.65 17.79 -8.93
C GLN A 182 17.96 16.44 -8.93
N ILE A 183 17.44 16.01 -10.08
CA ILE A 183 16.87 14.68 -10.27
C ILE A 183 17.99 13.79 -10.82
N ILE A 184 18.33 12.74 -10.08
CA ILE A 184 19.35 11.75 -10.46
C ILE A 184 18.65 10.45 -10.81
N PRO A 185 18.69 9.96 -12.06
CA PRO A 185 18.09 8.69 -12.43
C PRO A 185 18.84 7.54 -11.72
N ILE A 186 18.08 6.57 -11.17
CA ILE A 186 18.60 5.32 -10.60
C ILE A 186 18.55 4.21 -11.66
N ASP A 187 17.43 4.15 -12.38
CA ASP A 187 17.16 3.26 -13.51
C ASP A 187 16.22 3.95 -14.52
N ASP A 188 15.67 3.22 -15.48
CA ASP A 188 14.80 3.77 -16.52
C ASP A 188 13.48 4.38 -15.98
N HIS A 189 13.08 4.05 -14.75
CA HIS A 189 11.78 4.43 -14.18
C HIS A 189 11.87 5.12 -12.85
N ARG A 190 13.00 5.01 -12.15
CA ARG A 190 13.22 5.48 -10.78
C ARG A 190 14.31 6.54 -10.71
N PHE A 191 14.18 7.40 -9.73
CA PHE A 191 15.09 8.55 -9.54
C PHE A 191 15.27 8.83 -8.05
N TYR A 192 16.35 9.54 -7.78
CA TYR A 192 16.65 10.14 -6.48
C TYR A 192 16.60 11.67 -6.61
N ILE A 193 16.06 12.33 -5.59
CA ILE A 193 16.06 13.80 -5.51
C ILE A 193 17.20 14.25 -4.62
N ASN A 194 18.20 14.91 -5.23
CA ASN A 194 19.38 15.43 -4.55
C ASN A 194 19.19 16.93 -4.26
N PRO A 195 19.19 17.36 -2.98
CA PRO A 195 19.15 18.78 -2.64
C PRO A 195 20.45 19.46 -3.05
N LEU A 196 20.36 20.65 -3.67
CA LEU A 196 21.49 21.51 -3.99
C LEU A 196 21.62 22.55 -2.86
N LEU A 197 22.51 22.26 -1.89
CA LEU A 197 22.78 23.11 -0.72
C LEU A 197 23.86 24.15 -1.00
#